data_fbc0e2af6b177998239738a220c8b54f
#
_entry.id   fbc0e2af6b177998239738a220c8b54f
#
_cell.length_a   1.000
_cell.length_b   1.000
_cell.length_c   1.000
_cell.angle_alpha   90.00
_cell.angle_beta   90.00
_cell.angle_gamma   90.00
#
_symmetry.space_group_name_H-M   'P 1'
#
loop_
_entity.id
_entity.type
_entity.pdbx_description
1 polymer ?
#
loop_
_entity_poly.entity_id
_entity_poly.type
_entity_poly.pdbx_seq_one_letter_code
_entity_poly.pdbx_strand_id
1 'polypeptide(L)'
;MMLVTVEFAFRPGMEGAFESALEKAHACLQKYDGFLGEEPCRSMLDEDKYVTVFYFRDRESIEAWRKDADHLLLQELGRTKIFSWYRIRISEIERQYGFNESEGSGLPTH
;
A
#
# COMPACT_ATOMS: atom_id res chain seq x y z
N MET A 1 -7.24 11.78 -7.05
CA MET A 1 -6.33 10.96 -6.23
C MET A 1 -6.84 9.53 -6.17
N MET A 2 -5.94 8.60 -6.29
CA MET A 2 -6.27 7.18 -6.30
C MET A 2 -5.83 6.52 -5.00
N LEU A 3 -6.58 5.49 -4.60
CA LEU A 3 -6.33 4.71 -3.41
C LEU A 3 -6.11 3.26 -3.80
N VAL A 4 -5.04 2.66 -3.30
CA VAL A 4 -4.79 1.22 -3.44
C VAL A 4 -4.74 0.63 -2.04
N THR A 5 -5.56 -0.38 -1.79
CA THR A 5 -5.49 -1.14 -0.54
C THR A 5 -5.01 -2.55 -0.83
N VAL A 6 -4.06 -3.01 -0.03
CA VAL A 6 -3.55 -4.38 -0.09
C VAL A 6 -3.81 -5.03 1.25
N GLU A 7 -4.71 -6.00 1.26
CA GLU A 7 -4.98 -6.82 2.43
C GLU A 7 -4.19 -8.11 2.31
N PHE A 8 -3.58 -8.57 3.38
CA PHE A 8 -2.77 -9.79 3.32
C PHE A 8 -2.58 -10.43 4.69
N ALA A 9 -2.17 -11.69 4.68
CA ALA A 9 -1.67 -12.40 5.84
C ALA A 9 -0.41 -13.17 5.46
N PHE A 10 0.47 -13.40 6.42
CA PHE A 10 1.74 -14.09 6.18
C PHE A 10 1.59 -15.60 6.27
N ARG A 11 2.44 -16.31 5.52
CA ARG A 11 2.72 -17.69 5.81
C ARG A 11 3.54 -17.75 7.11
N PRO A 12 3.41 -18.83 7.91
CA PRO A 12 4.14 -18.93 9.17
C PRO A 12 5.64 -18.67 9.01
N GLY A 13 6.17 -17.79 9.86
CA GLY A 13 7.61 -17.50 9.89
C GLY A 13 8.10 -16.54 8.82
N MET A 14 7.21 -15.90 8.06
CA MET A 14 7.60 -15.06 6.93
C MET A 14 7.66 -13.55 7.25
N GLU A 15 7.45 -13.14 8.48
CA GLU A 15 7.46 -11.72 8.86
C GLU A 15 8.81 -11.05 8.56
N GLY A 16 9.91 -11.73 8.85
CA GLY A 16 11.25 -11.20 8.57
C GLY A 16 11.53 -11.06 7.07
N ALA A 17 11.09 -12.04 6.28
CA ALA A 17 11.20 -11.98 4.82
C ALA A 17 10.37 -10.83 4.26
N PHE A 18 9.20 -10.57 4.86
CA PHE A 18 8.36 -9.44 4.48
C PHE A 18 9.05 -8.11 4.75
N GLU A 19 9.68 -7.94 5.91
CA GLU A 19 10.38 -6.70 6.25
C GLU A 19 11.45 -6.37 5.21
N SER A 20 12.22 -7.36 4.78
CA SER A 20 13.23 -7.19 3.74
C SER A 20 12.61 -6.81 2.40
N ALA A 21 11.51 -7.47 2.02
CA ALA A 21 10.81 -7.18 0.79
C ALA A 21 10.16 -5.80 0.84
N LEU A 22 9.66 -5.39 2.01
CA LEU A 22 9.04 -4.09 2.21
C LEU A 22 10.03 -2.95 1.98
N GLU A 23 11.27 -3.08 2.45
CA GLU A 23 12.30 -2.08 2.20
C GLU A 23 12.54 -1.87 0.71
N LYS A 24 12.60 -2.97 -0.05
CA LYS A 24 12.77 -2.91 -1.50
C LYS A 24 11.57 -2.31 -2.19
N ALA A 25 10.37 -2.69 -1.75
CA ALA A 25 9.13 -2.15 -2.30
C ALA A 25 9.02 -0.66 -2.04
N HIS A 26 9.38 -0.21 -0.84
CA HIS A 26 9.36 1.20 -0.48
C HIS A 26 10.34 2.00 -1.35
N ALA A 27 11.56 1.49 -1.54
CA ALA A 27 12.55 2.13 -2.39
C ALA A 27 12.04 2.21 -3.84
N CYS A 28 11.36 1.19 -4.33
CA CYS A 28 10.76 1.18 -5.66
C CYS A 28 9.68 2.27 -5.79
N LEU A 29 8.81 2.40 -4.78
CA LEU A 29 7.74 3.41 -4.79
C LEU A 29 8.27 4.85 -4.85
N GLN A 30 9.40 5.12 -4.19
CA GLN A 30 9.99 6.45 -4.16
C GLN A 30 10.43 6.95 -5.53
N LYS A 31 10.56 6.08 -6.52
CA LYS A 31 10.93 6.46 -7.88
C LYS A 31 9.80 7.18 -8.64
N TYR A 32 8.57 7.07 -8.18
CA TYR A 32 7.41 7.55 -8.92
C TYR A 32 6.92 8.89 -8.40
N ASP A 33 6.88 9.87 -9.29
CA ASP A 33 6.41 11.21 -8.98
C ASP A 33 4.97 11.23 -8.46
N GLY A 34 4.14 10.33 -8.95
CA GLY A 34 2.74 10.24 -8.55
C GLY A 34 2.47 9.49 -7.25
N PHE A 35 3.48 8.92 -6.62
CA PHE A 35 3.30 8.27 -5.33
C PHE A 35 3.22 9.33 -4.22
N LEU A 36 2.13 9.32 -3.47
CA LEU A 36 1.86 10.34 -2.45
C LEU A 36 2.12 9.87 -1.01
N GLY A 37 2.09 8.58 -0.78
CA GLY A 37 2.35 8.04 0.55
C GLY A 37 1.75 6.66 0.77
N GLU A 38 2.12 6.06 1.88
CA GLU A 38 1.60 4.77 2.30
C GLU A 38 1.36 4.74 3.79
N GLU A 39 0.45 3.89 4.21
CA GLU A 39 0.18 3.66 5.61
C GLU A 39 -0.06 2.16 5.84
N PRO A 40 0.89 1.48 6.48
CA PRO A 40 0.69 0.08 6.87
C PRO A 40 -0.20 0.05 8.12
N CYS A 41 -1.17 -0.86 8.11
CA CYS A 41 -2.13 -1.02 9.21
C CYS A 41 -2.25 -2.48 9.60
N ARG A 42 -2.77 -2.72 10.79
CA ARG A 42 -3.13 -4.05 11.24
C ARG A 42 -4.61 -4.07 11.58
N SER A 43 -5.31 -5.13 11.20
CA SER A 43 -6.72 -5.27 11.50
C SER A 43 -6.95 -5.38 13.00
N MET A 44 -7.94 -4.68 13.51
CA MET A 44 -8.38 -4.80 14.90
C MET A 44 -9.37 -5.95 15.09
N LEU A 45 -9.87 -6.52 14.00
CA LEU A 45 -10.85 -7.61 14.03
C LEU A 45 -10.21 -8.98 13.79
N ASP A 46 -9.06 -9.00 13.12
CA ASP A 46 -8.35 -10.22 12.75
C ASP A 46 -6.86 -10.00 12.97
N GLU A 47 -6.30 -10.60 14.00
CA GLU A 47 -4.90 -10.41 14.38
C GLU A 47 -3.91 -10.82 13.30
N ASP A 48 -4.30 -11.72 12.40
CA ASP A 48 -3.43 -12.22 11.36
C ASP A 48 -3.52 -11.40 10.07
N LYS A 49 -4.41 -10.43 10.02
CA LYS A 49 -4.65 -9.63 8.81
C LYS A 49 -3.97 -8.27 8.90
N TYR A 50 -3.27 -7.94 7.84
CA TYR A 50 -2.64 -6.63 7.64
C TYR A 50 -3.27 -5.93 6.45
N VAL A 51 -3.25 -4.61 6.46
CA VAL A 51 -3.77 -3.78 5.38
C VAL A 51 -2.78 -2.64 5.15
N THR A 52 -2.27 -2.51 3.94
CA THR A 52 -1.49 -1.33 3.57
C THR A 52 -2.29 -0.47 2.63
N VAL A 53 -2.33 0.83 2.92
CA VAL A 53 -3.02 1.82 2.10
C VAL A 53 -1.97 2.63 1.35
N PHE A 54 -2.13 2.72 0.04
CA PHE A 54 -1.24 3.51 -0.80
C PHE A 54 -2.05 4.63 -1.46
N TYR A 55 -1.44 5.81 -1.57
CA TYR A 55 -2.03 6.96 -2.22
C TYR A 55 -1.23 7.33 -3.44
N PHE A 56 -1.91 7.50 -4.57
CA PHE A 56 -1.31 7.92 -5.84
C PHE A 56 -2.07 9.12 -6.40
N ARG A 57 -1.35 10.00 -7.09
CA ARG A 57 -1.93 11.19 -7.69
C ARG A 57 -2.98 10.83 -8.74
N ASP A 58 -2.70 9.85 -9.57
CA ASP A 58 -3.55 9.49 -10.71
C ASP A 58 -3.39 8.02 -11.11
N ARG A 59 -4.22 7.61 -12.04
CA ARG A 59 -4.23 6.24 -12.56
C ARG A 59 -2.93 5.89 -13.30
N GLU A 60 -2.36 6.85 -14.01
CA GLU A 60 -1.11 6.63 -14.75
C GLU A 60 0.04 6.25 -13.83
N SER A 61 0.11 6.86 -12.67
CA SER A 61 1.13 6.57 -11.66
C SER A 61 1.03 5.12 -11.16
N ILE A 62 -0.19 4.65 -10.95
CA ILE A 62 -0.43 3.25 -10.54
C ILE A 62 -0.02 2.29 -11.65
N GLU A 63 -0.38 2.59 -12.90
CA GLU A 63 -0.05 1.73 -14.03
C GLU A 63 1.46 1.64 -14.26
N ALA A 64 2.18 2.76 -14.12
CA ALA A 64 3.63 2.77 -14.20
C ALA A 64 4.25 1.86 -13.14
N TRP A 65 3.78 1.96 -11.90
CA TRP A 65 4.24 1.14 -10.79
C TRP A 65 3.96 -0.35 -11.02
N ARG A 66 2.76 -0.68 -11.48
CA ARG A 66 2.38 -2.07 -11.75
C ARG A 66 3.24 -2.73 -12.83
N LYS A 67 3.73 -1.95 -13.77
CA LYS A 67 4.54 -2.44 -14.89
C LYS A 67 6.04 -2.45 -14.58
N ASP A 68 6.46 -1.90 -13.45
CA ASP A 68 7.86 -1.87 -13.07
C ASP A 68 8.36 -3.28 -12.78
N ALA A 69 9.52 -3.63 -13.37
CA ALA A 69 10.08 -4.96 -13.23
C ALA A 69 10.43 -5.32 -11.78
N ASP A 70 10.92 -4.36 -11.00
CA ASP A 70 11.25 -4.59 -9.59
C ASP A 70 9.98 -4.89 -8.79
N HIS A 71 8.89 -4.17 -9.07
CA HIS A 71 7.60 -4.42 -8.43
C HIS A 71 7.05 -5.81 -8.81
N LEU A 72 7.16 -6.20 -10.07
CA LEU A 72 6.71 -7.51 -10.54
C LEU A 72 7.47 -8.64 -9.84
N LEU A 73 8.78 -8.49 -9.64
CA LEU A 73 9.58 -9.46 -8.90
C LEU A 73 9.15 -9.56 -7.44
N LEU A 74 8.86 -8.42 -6.82
CA LEU A 74 8.38 -8.38 -5.43
C LEU A 74 6.99 -9.00 -5.29
N GLN A 75 6.12 -8.81 -6.26
CA GLN A 75 4.81 -9.44 -6.29
C GLN A 75 4.95 -10.97 -6.37
N GLU A 76 5.82 -11.46 -7.24
CA GLU A 76 6.04 -12.89 -7.40
C GLU A 76 6.57 -13.50 -6.11
N LEU A 77 7.53 -12.86 -5.45
CA LEU A 77 8.06 -13.30 -4.17
C LEU A 77 6.95 -13.36 -3.11
N GLY A 78 6.12 -12.31 -3.04
CA GLY A 78 5.00 -12.26 -2.10
C GLY A 78 4.02 -13.40 -2.32
N ARG A 79 3.61 -13.61 -3.58
CA ARG A 79 2.64 -14.64 -3.94
C ARG A 79 3.16 -16.05 -3.65
N THR A 80 4.43 -16.33 -3.94
CA THR A 80 4.98 -17.69 -3.87
C THR A 80 5.59 -18.04 -2.52
N LYS A 81 6.05 -17.06 -1.73
CA LYS A 81 6.85 -17.30 -0.53
C LYS A 81 6.29 -16.70 0.75
N ILE A 82 5.79 -15.48 0.69
CA ILE A 82 5.51 -14.66 1.87
C ILE A 82 4.06 -14.77 2.35
N PHE A 83 3.10 -14.57 1.43
CA PHE A 83 1.69 -14.45 1.80
C PHE A 83 0.94 -15.76 1.72
N SER A 84 0.08 -16.01 2.71
CA SER A 84 -0.91 -17.08 2.63
C SER A 84 -2.09 -16.65 1.74
N TRP A 85 -2.39 -15.36 1.71
CA TRP A 85 -3.36 -14.77 0.81
C TRP A 85 -3.13 -13.26 0.72
N TYR A 86 -3.62 -12.64 -0.35
CA TYR A 86 -3.67 -11.18 -0.45
C TYR A 86 -4.82 -10.76 -1.36
N ARG A 87 -5.24 -9.51 -1.19
CA ARG A 87 -6.30 -8.91 -2.00
C ARG A 87 -5.95 -7.45 -2.26
N ILE A 88 -5.99 -7.06 -3.52
CA ILE A 88 -5.70 -5.70 -3.94
C ILE A 88 -6.96 -5.06 -4.47
N ARG A 89 -7.27 -3.86 -3.99
CA ARG A 89 -8.36 -3.03 -4.50
C ARG A 89 -7.80 -1.69 -4.92
N ILE A 90 -8.23 -1.22 -6.09
CA ILE A 90 -7.83 0.07 -6.64
C ILE A 90 -9.11 0.88 -6.81
N SER A 91 -9.15 2.09 -6.27
CA SER A 91 -10.32 2.94 -6.33
C SER A 91 -9.93 4.40 -6.50
N GLU A 92 -10.85 5.18 -7.04
CA GLU A 92 -10.72 6.62 -7.14
C GLU A 92 -11.39 7.26 -5.93
N ILE A 93 -10.71 8.22 -5.31
CA ILE A 93 -11.30 8.96 -4.20
C ILE A 93 -12.22 10.01 -4.78
N GLU A 94 -13.52 9.79 -4.62
CA GLU A 94 -14.55 10.70 -5.10
C GLU A 94 -14.63 11.97 -4.25
N ARG A 95 -14.50 11.82 -2.95
CA ARG A 95 -14.60 12.93 -2.01
C ARG A 95 -13.70 12.69 -0.81
N GLN A 96 -13.06 13.74 -0.34
CA GLN A 96 -12.24 13.71 0.85
C GLN A 96 -12.52 14.94 1.71
N TYR A 97 -12.85 14.71 2.97
CA TYR A 97 -13.03 15.79 3.94
C TYR A 97 -12.74 15.24 5.32
N GLY A 98 -12.45 16.15 6.25
CA GLY A 98 -12.14 15.78 7.61
C GLY A 98 -12.22 16.97 8.53
N PHE A 99 -11.79 16.75 9.76
CA PHE A 99 -11.75 17.78 10.79
C PHE A 99 -10.50 17.60 11.63
N ASN A 100 -9.88 18.72 11.96
CA ASN A 100 -8.74 18.74 12.88
C ASN A 100 -8.89 19.95 13.80
N GLU A 101 -9.08 19.68 15.08
CA GLU A 101 -9.33 20.73 16.08
C GLU A 101 -8.19 21.76 16.15
N SER A 102 -6.96 21.32 16.04
CA SER A 102 -5.78 22.20 16.12
C SER A 102 -5.57 23.03 14.86
N GLU A 103 -6.11 22.63 13.73
CA GLU A 103 -5.96 23.30 12.43
C GLU A 103 -7.24 23.96 11.96
N GLY A 104 -8.34 23.84 12.72
CA GLY A 104 -9.64 24.35 12.35
C GLY A 104 -10.50 23.31 11.63
N SER A 105 -11.03 23.66 10.44
CA SER A 105 -12.15 22.94 9.84
C SER A 105 -11.82 21.72 9.00
N GLY A 106 -10.59 21.26 8.95
CA GLY A 106 -10.32 20.07 8.15
C GLY A 106 -8.90 19.59 8.21
N LEU A 107 -8.70 18.35 7.73
CA LEU A 107 -7.38 17.78 7.57
C LEU A 107 -6.76 18.24 6.26
N PRO A 108 -5.43 18.35 6.18
CA PRO A 108 -4.77 18.64 4.92
C PRO A 108 -5.11 17.59 3.87
N THR A 109 -5.25 18.00 2.63
CA THR A 109 -5.43 17.08 1.51
C THR A 109 -4.07 16.73 0.92
N HIS A 110 -3.97 15.53 0.44
CA HIS A 110 -2.75 15.06 -0.23
C HIS A 110 -2.77 15.36 -1.71
#